data_20051ca6f6ca6c6428635a4581a0c52a
#
_entry.id   20051ca6f6ca6c6428635a4581a0c52a
#
_cell.length_a   1.000
_cell.length_b   1.000
_cell.length_c   1.000
_cell.angle_alpha   90.00
_cell.angle_beta   90.00
_cell.angle_gamma   90.00
#
_symmetry.space_group_name_H-M   'P 1'
#
loop_
_entity.id
_entity.type
_entity.pdbx_description
1 polymer ?
#
loop_
_entity_poly.entity_id
_entity_poly.type
_entity_poly.pdbx_seq_one_letter_code
_entity_poly.pdbx_strand_id
1 'polypeptide(L)'
;MSSKNKETAPKEEQPIEETPEAMVEEVSETDALRAELESAQNDLAAEKDKNPRLRAEYDNFRKRSARERDNIYADVKADTLKKLLPIFDNLERALRQETADEAYKKGVEMTMTQFLEALQTLGVTPIEAVGQKFDPNEHNAVMHMEDPEKGEGEIVQEFQKGFKMGDRVIRFSMVQVAN
;
A
#
# COMPACT_ATOMS: atom_id res chain seq x y z
N MET A 1 -67.39 -29.48 63.60
CA MET A 1 -68.04 -30.18 62.48
C MET A 1 -66.99 -30.27 61.38
N SER A 2 -66.27 -31.34 61.34
CA SER A 2 -66.41 -32.53 60.47
C SER A 2 -66.42 -32.11 59.02
N SER A 3 -65.40 -32.44 58.23
CA SER A 3 -65.20 -33.68 57.61
C SER A 3 -64.12 -33.65 56.54
N LYS A 4 -63.37 -34.58 56.54
CA LYS A 4 -62.99 -35.63 55.62
C LYS A 4 -61.85 -35.26 54.68
N ASN A 5 -60.76 -35.68 55.17
CA ASN A 5 -59.57 -36.19 54.43
C ASN A 5 -59.99 -37.22 53.35
N LYS A 6 -59.60 -37.01 52.15
CA LYS A 6 -59.69 -38.01 51.11
C LYS A 6 -58.30 -38.31 50.61
N GLU A 7 -57.69 -39.32 51.17
CA GLU A 7 -56.54 -40.01 50.82
C GLU A 7 -56.70 -40.56 49.40
N THR A 8 -55.84 -40.08 48.48
CA THR A 8 -55.65 -40.69 47.13
C THR A 8 -54.39 -41.49 47.17
N ALA A 9 -54.56 -42.76 47.02
CA ALA A 9 -53.49 -43.79 46.92
C ALA A 9 -52.50 -43.49 45.78
N PRO A 10 -51.25 -43.90 45.95
CA PRO A 10 -50.24 -43.81 44.89
C PRO A 10 -50.58 -44.80 43.78
N LYS A 11 -50.58 -44.28 42.53
CA LYS A 11 -50.58 -45.15 41.37
C LYS A 11 -49.25 -45.87 41.32
N GLU A 12 -49.30 -47.17 41.39
CA GLU A 12 -48.22 -48.06 41.05
C GLU A 12 -47.81 -47.80 39.59
N GLU A 13 -46.60 -47.27 39.38
CA GLU A 13 -45.93 -47.28 38.11
C GLU A 13 -45.54 -48.74 37.78
N GLN A 14 -46.21 -49.31 36.80
CA GLN A 14 -45.82 -50.58 36.23
C GLN A 14 -44.46 -50.46 35.58
N PRO A 15 -43.50 -51.37 35.80
CA PRO A 15 -42.22 -51.39 35.05
C PRO A 15 -42.54 -51.66 33.59
N ILE A 16 -42.11 -50.75 32.73
CA ILE A 16 -42.10 -50.99 31.28
C ILE A 16 -41.07 -52.09 31.04
N GLU A 17 -41.50 -53.28 30.72
CA GLU A 17 -40.63 -54.38 30.22
C GLU A 17 -40.11 -53.92 28.84
N GLU A 18 -38.92 -53.32 28.83
CA GLU A 18 -38.17 -53.05 27.59
C GLU A 18 -37.81 -54.39 26.96
N THR A 19 -38.35 -54.63 25.78
CA THR A 19 -38.00 -55.82 24.98
C THR A 19 -36.55 -55.73 24.52
N PRO A 20 -35.78 -56.84 24.45
CA PRO A 20 -34.38 -56.84 24.03
C PRO A 20 -34.15 -56.18 22.65
N GLU A 21 -35.14 -56.16 21.78
CA GLU A 21 -35.11 -55.53 20.46
C GLU A 21 -35.10 -54.03 20.55
N ALA A 22 -35.91 -53.43 21.44
CA ALA A 22 -35.98 -51.98 21.68
C ALA A 22 -34.63 -51.46 22.27
N MET A 23 -33.98 -52.21 23.15
CA MET A 23 -32.69 -51.86 23.72
C MET A 23 -31.56 -51.88 22.67
N VAL A 24 -31.62 -52.80 21.69
CA VAL A 24 -30.63 -52.91 20.62
C VAL A 24 -30.81 -51.75 19.62
N GLU A 25 -32.03 -51.33 19.33
CA GLU A 25 -32.33 -50.22 18.44
C GLU A 25 -31.91 -48.86 19.07
N GLU A 26 -32.19 -48.67 20.37
CA GLU A 26 -31.78 -47.47 21.13
C GLU A 26 -30.23 -47.34 21.23
N VAL A 27 -29.52 -48.44 21.44
CA VAL A 27 -28.05 -48.49 21.50
C VAL A 27 -27.48 -48.16 20.11
N SER A 28 -28.06 -48.67 19.03
CA SER A 28 -27.64 -48.38 17.65
C SER A 28 -27.85 -46.91 17.30
N GLU A 29 -28.98 -46.29 17.69
CA GLU A 29 -29.28 -44.88 17.45
C GLU A 29 -28.38 -43.95 18.27
N THR A 30 -28.11 -44.29 19.54
CA THR A 30 -27.19 -43.54 20.39
C THR A 30 -25.76 -43.60 19.89
N ASP A 31 -25.30 -44.69 19.34
CA ASP A 31 -23.96 -44.81 18.77
C ASP A 31 -23.85 -44.04 17.44
N ALA A 32 -24.88 -44.02 16.59
CA ALA A 32 -24.94 -43.17 15.39
C ALA A 32 -24.89 -41.72 15.73
N LEU A 33 -25.69 -41.26 16.70
CA LEU A 33 -25.69 -39.88 17.17
C LEU A 33 -24.36 -39.43 17.80
N ARG A 34 -23.67 -40.34 18.49
CA ARG A 34 -22.32 -40.09 19.03
C ARG A 34 -21.31 -39.91 17.90
N ALA A 35 -21.35 -40.72 16.85
CA ALA A 35 -20.48 -40.61 15.71
C ALA A 35 -20.72 -39.26 14.94
N GLU A 36 -21.97 -38.86 14.76
CA GLU A 36 -22.29 -37.57 14.16
C GLU A 36 -21.81 -36.41 15.02
N LEU A 37 -21.98 -36.48 16.35
CA LEU A 37 -21.52 -35.43 17.26
C LEU A 37 -19.98 -35.34 17.24
N GLU A 38 -19.26 -36.42 17.19
CA GLU A 38 -17.80 -36.45 17.11
C GLU A 38 -17.33 -35.84 15.77
N SER A 39 -17.98 -36.18 14.65
CA SER A 39 -17.70 -35.58 13.35
C SER A 39 -17.95 -34.07 13.35
N ALA A 40 -19.10 -33.62 13.87
CA ALA A 40 -19.43 -32.22 13.96
C ALA A 40 -18.46 -31.42 14.88
N GLN A 41 -18.00 -32.05 15.97
CA GLN A 41 -16.99 -31.45 16.84
C GLN A 41 -15.64 -31.30 16.15
N ASN A 42 -15.23 -32.30 15.40
CA ASN A 42 -13.98 -32.27 14.62
C ASN A 42 -14.03 -31.20 13.52
N ASP A 43 -15.17 -31.10 12.81
CA ASP A 43 -15.38 -30.07 11.80
C ASP A 43 -15.39 -28.67 12.41
N LEU A 44 -16.03 -28.50 13.56
CA LEU A 44 -16.04 -27.24 14.29
C LEU A 44 -14.64 -26.85 14.77
N ALA A 45 -13.85 -27.80 15.23
CA ALA A 45 -12.46 -27.57 15.64
C ALA A 45 -11.61 -27.13 14.45
N ALA A 46 -11.73 -27.82 13.32
CA ALA A 46 -11.03 -27.48 12.08
C ALA A 46 -11.42 -26.07 11.57
N GLU A 47 -12.69 -25.71 11.63
CA GLU A 47 -13.15 -24.38 11.24
C GLU A 47 -12.72 -23.28 12.24
N LYS A 48 -12.68 -23.58 13.53
CA LYS A 48 -12.13 -22.66 14.54
C LYS A 48 -10.65 -22.36 14.33
N ASP A 49 -9.87 -23.32 13.85
CA ASP A 49 -8.46 -23.12 13.54
C ASP A 49 -8.25 -22.37 12.20
N LYS A 50 -9.08 -22.63 11.20
CA LYS A 50 -9.01 -21.95 9.89
C LYS A 50 -9.43 -20.47 9.97
N ASN A 51 -10.44 -20.16 10.77
CA ASN A 51 -11.04 -18.82 10.82
C ASN A 51 -10.06 -17.71 11.23
N PRO A 52 -9.27 -17.85 12.33
CA PRO A 52 -8.30 -16.83 12.72
C PRO A 52 -7.19 -16.67 11.68
N ARG A 53 -6.76 -17.77 11.05
CA ARG A 53 -5.77 -17.75 9.98
C ARG A 53 -6.28 -16.99 8.77
N LEU A 54 -7.50 -17.27 8.32
CA LEU A 54 -8.13 -16.58 7.19
C LEU A 54 -8.32 -15.10 7.48
N ARG A 55 -8.69 -14.73 8.70
CA ARG A 55 -8.79 -13.33 9.12
C ARG A 55 -7.45 -12.61 9.04
N ALA A 56 -6.38 -13.25 9.52
CA ALA A 56 -5.03 -12.68 9.44
C ALA A 56 -4.55 -12.53 7.99
N GLU A 57 -4.81 -13.50 7.14
CA GLU A 57 -4.51 -13.44 5.70
C GLU A 57 -5.31 -12.30 5.01
N TYR A 58 -6.60 -12.15 5.35
CA TYR A 58 -7.43 -11.07 4.82
C TYR A 58 -6.95 -9.68 5.27
N ASP A 59 -6.59 -9.51 6.54
CA ASP A 59 -6.05 -8.25 7.05
C ASP A 59 -4.71 -7.89 6.38
N ASN A 60 -3.84 -8.88 6.18
CA ASN A 60 -2.59 -8.70 5.45
C ASN A 60 -2.84 -8.32 3.98
N PHE A 61 -3.78 -9.02 3.33
CA PHE A 61 -4.19 -8.70 1.96
C PHE A 61 -4.74 -7.27 1.86
N ARG A 62 -5.63 -6.88 2.77
CA ARG A 62 -6.22 -5.53 2.78
C ARG A 62 -5.17 -4.44 2.95
N LYS A 63 -4.20 -4.64 3.88
CA LYS A 63 -3.09 -3.70 4.09
C LYS A 63 -2.18 -3.61 2.86
N ARG A 64 -1.87 -4.75 2.23
CA ARG A 64 -1.06 -4.79 1.01
C ARG A 64 -1.78 -4.11 -0.15
N SER A 65 -3.05 -4.44 -0.39
CA SER A 65 -3.85 -3.85 -1.46
C SER A 65 -4.04 -2.34 -1.32
N ALA A 66 -4.16 -1.82 -0.08
CA ALA A 66 -4.19 -0.39 0.17
C ALA A 66 -2.86 0.28 -0.24
N ARG A 67 -1.71 -0.29 0.18
CA ARG A 67 -0.38 0.22 -0.20
C ARG A 67 -0.13 0.15 -1.70
N GLU A 68 -0.53 -0.95 -2.35
CA GLU A 68 -0.42 -1.11 -3.81
C GLU A 68 -1.21 -0.02 -4.55
N ARG A 69 -2.43 0.27 -4.10
CA ARG A 69 -3.25 1.35 -4.68
C ARG A 69 -2.60 2.72 -4.50
N ASP A 70 -2.06 3.02 -3.32
CA ASP A 70 -1.39 4.29 -3.06
C ASP A 70 -0.12 4.43 -3.92
N ASN A 71 0.63 3.34 -4.10
CA ASN A 71 1.79 3.31 -5.00
C ASN A 71 1.38 3.54 -6.46
N ILE A 72 0.33 2.86 -6.95
CA ILE A 72 -0.17 3.07 -8.32
C ILE A 72 -0.56 4.55 -8.54
N TYR A 73 -1.20 5.18 -7.56
CA TYR A 73 -1.56 6.59 -7.65
C TYR A 73 -0.31 7.49 -7.76
N ALA A 74 0.71 7.22 -6.97
CA ALA A 74 1.98 7.93 -7.03
C ALA A 74 2.71 7.67 -8.37
N ASP A 75 2.66 6.44 -8.90
CA ASP A 75 3.25 6.08 -10.18
C ASP A 75 2.62 6.84 -11.34
N VAL A 76 1.28 6.80 -11.43
CA VAL A 76 0.55 7.50 -12.49
C VAL A 76 0.79 9.00 -12.43
N LYS A 77 0.82 9.58 -11.23
CA LYS A 77 1.11 10.99 -11.03
C LYS A 77 2.53 11.35 -11.51
N ALA A 78 3.53 10.55 -11.13
CA ALA A 78 4.92 10.74 -11.55
C ALA A 78 5.09 10.64 -13.07
N ASP A 79 4.47 9.64 -13.70
CA ASP A 79 4.51 9.44 -15.15
C ASP A 79 3.85 10.58 -15.92
N THR A 80 2.74 11.10 -15.39
CA THR A 80 2.05 12.25 -15.96
C THR A 80 2.92 13.51 -15.88
N LEU A 81 3.50 13.77 -14.72
CA LEU A 81 4.38 14.90 -14.49
C LEU A 81 5.64 14.82 -15.34
N LYS A 82 6.22 13.65 -15.49
CA LYS A 82 7.39 13.42 -16.37
C LYS A 82 7.13 13.89 -17.80
N LYS A 83 5.92 13.71 -18.32
CA LYS A 83 5.53 14.18 -19.67
C LYS A 83 5.40 15.70 -19.78
N LEU A 84 5.26 16.41 -18.66
CA LEU A 84 5.19 17.89 -18.61
C LEU A 84 6.57 18.54 -18.46
N LEU A 85 7.59 17.82 -17.97
CA LEU A 85 8.92 18.37 -17.75
C LEU A 85 9.61 18.93 -19.03
N PRO A 86 9.38 18.43 -20.24
CA PRO A 86 9.91 19.06 -21.46
C PRO A 86 9.43 20.50 -21.66
N ILE A 87 8.26 20.90 -21.10
CA ILE A 87 7.79 22.28 -21.13
C ILE A 87 8.71 23.16 -20.29
N PHE A 88 9.10 22.67 -19.10
CA PHE A 88 10.10 23.33 -18.25
C PHE A 88 11.42 23.53 -18.99
N ASP A 89 11.95 22.46 -19.62
CA ASP A 89 13.22 22.51 -20.35
C ASP A 89 13.18 23.55 -21.51
N ASN A 90 12.02 23.67 -22.16
CA ASN A 90 11.80 24.68 -23.21
C ASN A 90 11.77 26.11 -22.67
N LEU A 91 11.11 26.33 -21.52
CA LEU A 91 11.09 27.63 -20.84
C LEU A 91 12.49 28.01 -20.36
N GLU A 92 13.23 27.07 -19.76
CA GLU A 92 14.60 27.29 -19.33
C GLU A 92 15.52 27.65 -20.51
N ARG A 93 15.37 26.94 -21.63
CA ARG A 93 16.11 27.24 -22.86
C ARG A 93 15.75 28.64 -23.43
N ALA A 94 14.48 29.04 -23.36
CA ALA A 94 14.05 30.34 -23.79
C ALA A 94 14.67 31.46 -22.93
N LEU A 95 14.79 31.24 -21.60
CA LEU A 95 15.42 32.21 -20.69
C LEU A 95 16.94 32.35 -20.90
N ARG A 96 17.59 31.29 -21.39
CA ARG A 96 19.05 31.33 -21.72
C ARG A 96 19.35 32.06 -23.02
N GLN A 97 18.32 32.35 -23.85
CA GLN A 97 18.52 33.09 -25.08
C GLN A 97 18.66 34.59 -24.81
N GLU A 98 19.68 35.19 -25.40
CA GLU A 98 19.85 36.63 -25.35
C GLU A 98 18.75 37.28 -26.16
N THR A 99 18.03 38.24 -25.55
CA THR A 99 16.99 39.04 -26.18
C THR A 99 17.11 40.48 -25.70
N ALA A 100 16.89 41.40 -26.61
CA ALA A 100 16.82 42.83 -26.30
C ALA A 100 15.42 43.25 -25.77
N ASP A 101 14.44 42.34 -25.84
CA ASP A 101 13.08 42.58 -25.38
C ASP A 101 12.93 42.18 -23.91
N GLU A 102 13.11 43.13 -23.02
CA GLU A 102 12.95 42.96 -21.56
C GLU A 102 11.52 42.51 -21.18
N ALA A 103 10.50 42.96 -21.92
CA ALA A 103 9.10 42.60 -21.62
C ALA A 103 8.86 41.11 -21.93
N TYR A 104 9.41 40.64 -23.04
CA TYR A 104 9.37 39.19 -23.37
C TYR A 104 10.08 38.34 -22.31
N LYS A 105 11.30 38.73 -21.93
CA LYS A 105 12.09 38.02 -20.94
C LYS A 105 11.35 37.91 -19.62
N LYS A 106 10.81 39.01 -19.14
CA LYS A 106 10.01 39.06 -17.90
C LYS A 106 8.74 38.20 -18.00
N GLY A 107 8.09 38.14 -19.16
CA GLY A 107 6.93 37.28 -19.40
C GLY A 107 7.28 35.78 -19.27
N VAL A 108 8.41 35.38 -19.84
CA VAL A 108 8.89 33.99 -19.74
C VAL A 108 9.29 33.65 -18.30
N GLU A 109 9.98 34.56 -17.58
CA GLU A 109 10.34 34.40 -16.16
C GLU A 109 9.10 34.20 -15.29
N MET A 110 8.06 35.00 -15.48
CA MET A 110 6.80 34.86 -14.75
C MET A 110 6.12 33.54 -15.04
N THR A 111 6.12 33.07 -16.29
CA THR A 111 5.56 31.80 -16.70
C THR A 111 6.33 30.64 -16.04
N MET A 112 7.66 30.73 -16.01
CA MET A 112 8.54 29.74 -15.36
C MET A 112 8.25 29.66 -13.86
N THR A 113 8.13 30.81 -13.20
CA THR A 113 7.81 30.90 -11.78
C THR A 113 6.47 30.24 -11.46
N GLN A 114 5.42 30.56 -12.23
CA GLN A 114 4.10 29.96 -12.07
C GLN A 114 4.13 28.43 -12.31
N PHE A 115 4.92 27.96 -13.27
CA PHE A 115 5.07 26.54 -13.53
C PHE A 115 5.74 25.81 -12.37
N LEU A 116 6.80 26.41 -11.79
CA LEU A 116 7.47 25.85 -10.60
C LEU A 116 6.55 25.83 -9.37
N GLU A 117 5.77 26.89 -9.15
CA GLU A 117 4.77 26.95 -8.07
C GLU A 117 3.69 25.87 -8.24
N ALA A 118 3.23 25.65 -9.47
CA ALA A 118 2.29 24.56 -9.76
C ALA A 118 2.88 23.19 -9.48
N LEU A 119 4.13 22.94 -9.86
CA LEU A 119 4.85 21.71 -9.53
C LEU A 119 5.00 21.52 -8.01
N GLN A 120 5.35 22.60 -7.30
CA GLN A 120 5.50 22.57 -5.85
C GLN A 120 4.17 22.25 -5.15
N THR A 121 3.05 22.80 -5.61
CA THR A 121 1.70 22.50 -5.11
C THR A 121 1.36 21.00 -5.31
N LEU A 122 1.89 20.39 -6.36
CA LEU A 122 1.77 18.95 -6.61
C LEU A 122 2.78 18.11 -5.81
N GLY A 123 3.60 18.74 -4.97
CA GLY A 123 4.62 18.07 -4.15
C GLY A 123 5.89 17.71 -4.93
N VAL A 124 6.11 18.33 -6.09
CA VAL A 124 7.30 18.13 -6.91
C VAL A 124 8.31 19.25 -6.67
N THR A 125 9.55 18.87 -6.37
CA THR A 125 10.65 19.80 -6.12
C THR A 125 11.80 19.54 -7.11
N PRO A 126 12.50 20.59 -7.55
CA PRO A 126 13.72 20.42 -8.31
C PRO A 126 14.80 19.77 -7.46
N ILE A 127 15.68 18.98 -8.09
CA ILE A 127 16.88 18.46 -7.48
C ILE A 127 17.97 19.50 -7.65
N GLU A 128 18.63 19.90 -6.55
CA GLU A 128 19.80 20.80 -6.59
C GLU A 128 21.03 19.94 -6.78
N ALA A 129 21.61 20.01 -7.97
CA ALA A 129 22.74 19.17 -8.35
C ALA A 129 24.09 19.90 -8.32
N VAL A 130 24.16 21.12 -8.84
CA VAL A 130 25.44 21.84 -9.01
C VAL A 130 26.10 22.13 -7.65
N GLY A 131 27.36 21.80 -7.50
CA GLY A 131 28.13 21.94 -6.28
C GLY A 131 27.86 20.87 -5.22
N GLN A 132 26.99 19.89 -5.51
CA GLN A 132 26.76 18.75 -4.66
C GLN A 132 27.63 17.56 -5.09
N LYS A 133 27.77 16.60 -4.18
CA LYS A 133 28.39 15.32 -4.49
C LYS A 133 27.45 14.46 -5.32
N PHE A 134 27.98 13.74 -6.30
CA PHE A 134 27.19 12.85 -7.14
C PHE A 134 26.50 11.74 -6.32
N ASP A 135 25.20 11.62 -6.48
CA ASP A 135 24.37 10.53 -5.91
C ASP A 135 23.68 9.78 -7.07
N PRO A 136 23.96 8.49 -7.26
CA PRO A 136 23.34 7.68 -8.30
C PRO A 136 21.80 7.57 -8.18
N ASN A 137 21.24 7.84 -6.99
CA ASN A 137 19.80 7.79 -6.76
C ASN A 137 19.07 9.04 -7.30
N GLU A 138 19.75 10.19 -7.44
CA GLU A 138 19.16 11.46 -7.88
C GLU A 138 19.78 11.99 -9.18
N HIS A 139 21.00 11.59 -9.52
CA HIS A 139 21.79 12.13 -10.61
C HIS A 139 22.16 11.08 -11.65
N ASN A 140 22.26 11.51 -12.90
CA ASN A 140 22.78 10.74 -14.03
C ASN A 140 24.00 11.45 -14.62
N ALA A 141 25.20 10.93 -14.38
CA ALA A 141 26.44 11.47 -14.94
C ALA A 141 26.54 11.12 -16.44
N VAL A 142 26.45 12.14 -17.28
CA VAL A 142 26.56 12.00 -18.75
C VAL A 142 27.94 12.38 -19.28
N MET A 143 28.70 13.18 -18.50
CA MET A 143 30.05 13.61 -18.84
C MET A 143 30.93 13.64 -17.59
N HIS A 144 32.20 13.35 -17.77
CA HIS A 144 33.26 13.56 -16.79
C HIS A 144 34.24 14.63 -17.30
N MET A 145 34.78 15.40 -16.36
CA MET A 145 35.90 16.31 -16.65
C MET A 145 36.93 16.19 -15.54
N GLU A 146 38.19 16.36 -15.91
CA GLU A 146 39.29 16.48 -14.96
C GLU A 146 39.38 17.97 -14.55
N ASP A 147 39.15 18.27 -13.28
CA ASP A 147 39.27 19.61 -12.72
C ASP A 147 39.98 19.54 -11.36
N PRO A 148 41.27 19.95 -11.29
CA PRO A 148 42.04 19.88 -10.08
C PRO A 148 41.55 20.82 -8.96
N GLU A 149 40.69 21.79 -9.27
CA GLU A 149 40.08 22.69 -8.27
C GLU A 149 38.82 22.12 -7.63
N LYS A 150 38.30 21.01 -8.18
CA LYS A 150 37.08 20.38 -7.74
C LYS A 150 37.34 19.07 -7.00
N GLY A 151 36.41 18.76 -6.06
CA GLY A 151 36.46 17.50 -5.32
C GLY A 151 36.09 16.31 -6.18
N GLU A 152 36.56 15.12 -5.80
CA GLU A 152 36.19 13.87 -6.45
C GLU A 152 34.69 13.63 -6.38
N GLY A 153 34.05 13.46 -7.54
CA GLY A 153 32.63 13.24 -7.68
C GLY A 153 31.76 14.50 -7.46
N GLU A 154 32.34 15.70 -7.50
CA GLU A 154 31.57 16.95 -7.42
C GLU A 154 30.87 17.24 -8.74
N ILE A 155 29.62 17.67 -8.67
CA ILE A 155 28.84 18.05 -9.85
C ILE A 155 29.20 19.48 -10.26
N VAL A 156 29.80 19.61 -11.44
CA VAL A 156 30.27 20.91 -11.97
C VAL A 156 29.19 21.62 -12.75
N GLN A 157 28.44 20.87 -13.54
CA GLN A 157 27.40 21.43 -14.40
C GLN A 157 26.18 20.52 -14.46
N GLU A 158 25.01 21.15 -14.55
CA GLU A 158 23.73 20.49 -14.80
C GLU A 158 23.26 20.82 -16.22
N PHE A 159 23.10 19.79 -17.06
CA PHE A 159 22.60 19.95 -18.43
C PHE A 159 21.08 19.90 -18.48
N GLN A 160 20.48 19.12 -17.62
CA GLN A 160 19.03 18.99 -17.51
C GLN A 160 18.63 18.83 -16.05
N LYS A 161 17.71 19.68 -15.63
CA LYS A 161 17.25 19.72 -14.24
C LYS A 161 16.44 18.51 -13.86
N GLY A 162 16.82 17.88 -12.75
CA GLY A 162 16.09 16.77 -12.14
C GLY A 162 14.91 17.23 -11.31
N PHE A 163 13.96 16.32 -11.10
CA PHE A 163 12.77 16.58 -10.26
C PHE A 163 12.42 15.35 -9.45
N LYS A 164 12.01 15.58 -8.19
CA LYS A 164 11.54 14.54 -7.28
C LYS A 164 10.20 14.90 -6.63
N MET A 165 9.45 13.88 -6.22
CA MET A 165 8.19 14.02 -5.48
C MET A 165 8.34 13.25 -4.16
N GLY A 166 8.59 13.96 -3.06
CA GLY A 166 9.05 13.35 -1.82
C GLY A 166 10.38 12.61 -2.06
N ASP A 167 10.44 11.34 -1.69
CA ASP A 167 11.62 10.49 -1.88
C ASP A 167 11.71 9.85 -3.29
N ARG A 168 10.69 10.06 -4.11
CA ARG A 168 10.63 9.43 -5.43
C ARG A 168 11.17 10.37 -6.51
N VAL A 169 12.20 9.93 -7.23
CA VAL A 169 12.72 10.65 -8.39
C VAL A 169 11.79 10.45 -9.58
N ILE A 170 11.29 11.58 -10.14
CA ILE A 170 10.50 11.62 -11.38
C ILE A 170 11.42 11.64 -12.60
N ARG A 171 12.51 12.44 -12.50
CA ARG A 171 13.54 12.56 -13.52
C ARG A 171 14.87 12.88 -12.86
N PHE A 172 15.90 12.12 -13.18
CA PHE A 172 17.27 12.37 -12.72
C PHE A 172 17.81 13.66 -13.30
N SER A 173 18.65 14.40 -12.54
CA SER A 173 19.44 15.49 -13.09
C SER A 173 20.54 14.92 -13.99
N MET A 174 20.63 15.42 -15.23
CA MET A 174 21.74 15.07 -16.10
C MET A 174 22.92 16.03 -15.82
N VAL A 175 24.03 15.47 -15.36
CA VAL A 175 25.12 16.24 -14.78
C VAL A 175 26.48 15.88 -15.40
N GLN A 176 27.41 16.84 -15.28
CA GLN A 176 28.82 16.65 -15.47
C GLN A 176 29.49 16.57 -14.11
N VAL A 177 30.35 15.57 -13.94
CA VAL A 177 31.02 15.27 -12.68
C VAL A 177 32.53 15.49 -12.84
N ALA A 178 33.15 16.09 -11.82
CA ALA A 178 34.60 16.24 -11.76
C ALA A 178 35.26 14.98 -11.21
N ASN A 179 36.41 14.59 -11.77
CA ASN A 179 37.36 13.55 -11.33
C ASN A 179 36.74 12.17 -11.12
#